data_7aae9208f201cd92d4125a97d8b3d57b
#
_entry.id   7aae9208f201cd92d4125a97d8b3d57b
#
_cell.length_a   1.000
_cell.length_b   1.000
_cell.length_c   1.000
_cell.angle_alpha   90.00
_cell.angle_beta   90.00
_cell.angle_gamma   90.00
#
_symmetry.space_group_name_H-M   'P 1'
#
loop_
_entity.id
_entity.type
_entity.pdbx_description
1 polymer ?
#
loop_
_entity_poly.entity_id
_entity_poly.type
_entity_poly.pdbx_seq_one_letter_code
_entity_poly.pdbx_strand_id
1 'polypeptide(L)'
;MCAAMTMNVAMVDLQHRLQLQREPLTDQQRQDIHTHPVEGYEKLQQLGVSQIDWLHAVRDHHETRTGRGYPRGGNDSSEQAELLRLADVYCAKVSRRAYRRAVPPNKAAGELFMDNVQQGGNPLAAVLIKEVGIYPPGSFVQLGSGEVA
;
A
#
# COMPACT_ATOMS: atom_id res chain seq x y z
N MET A 1 13.86 -0.43 -2.42
CA MET A 1 13.30 0.14 -3.67
C MET A 1 12.73 -0.95 -4.59
N CYS A 2 13.46 -1.99 -4.96
CA CYS A 2 12.96 -3.04 -5.88
C CYS A 2 11.63 -3.67 -5.40
N ALA A 3 11.50 -4.00 -4.12
CA ALA A 3 10.26 -4.55 -3.57
C ALA A 3 9.04 -3.61 -3.77
N ALA A 4 9.22 -2.30 -3.61
CA ALA A 4 8.14 -1.32 -3.83
C ALA A 4 7.65 -1.28 -5.29
N MET A 5 8.54 -1.55 -6.24
CA MET A 5 8.19 -1.59 -7.68
C MET A 5 7.55 -2.92 -8.10
N THR A 6 7.72 -3.97 -7.30
CA THR A 6 7.33 -5.34 -7.67
C THR A 6 6.32 -5.97 -6.73
N MET A 7 5.94 -5.32 -5.63
CA MET A 7 5.01 -5.90 -4.65
C MET A 7 3.66 -6.33 -5.27
N ASN A 8 3.23 -5.66 -6.33
CA ASN A 8 1.98 -5.93 -7.02
C ASN A 8 2.16 -6.68 -8.36
N VAL A 9 3.35 -7.27 -8.62
CA VAL A 9 3.68 -7.89 -9.92
C VAL A 9 2.73 -9.04 -10.32
N ALA A 10 2.13 -9.72 -9.35
CA ALA A 10 1.17 -10.80 -9.61
C ALA A 10 -0.25 -10.29 -9.91
N MET A 11 -0.58 -9.05 -9.54
CA MET A 11 -1.94 -8.52 -9.72
C MET A 11 -2.03 -7.32 -10.68
N VAL A 12 -1.05 -7.07 -11.53
CA VAL A 12 -1.03 -5.91 -12.46
C VAL A 12 -2.29 -5.86 -13.32
N ASP A 13 -2.65 -6.96 -13.96
CA ASP A 13 -3.85 -7.04 -14.81
C ASP A 13 -5.15 -6.88 -14.01
N LEU A 14 -5.21 -7.47 -12.83
CA LEU A 14 -6.34 -7.29 -11.92
C LEU A 14 -6.44 -5.84 -11.48
N GLN A 15 -5.34 -5.22 -11.09
CA GLN A 15 -5.29 -3.83 -10.64
C GLN A 15 -5.78 -2.87 -11.74
N HIS A 16 -5.39 -3.11 -13.00
CA HIS A 16 -5.88 -2.36 -14.14
C HIS A 16 -7.41 -2.48 -14.30
N ARG A 17 -7.96 -3.70 -14.22
CA ARG A 17 -9.42 -3.92 -14.28
C ARG A 17 -10.15 -3.23 -13.13
N LEU A 18 -9.64 -3.35 -11.91
CA LEU A 18 -10.24 -2.76 -10.71
C LEU A 18 -10.25 -1.23 -10.72
N GLN A 19 -9.32 -0.58 -11.44
CA GLN A 19 -9.33 0.88 -11.59
C GLN A 19 -10.56 1.38 -12.34
N LEU A 20 -11.08 0.58 -13.28
CA LEU A 20 -12.21 0.92 -14.15
C LEU A 20 -13.54 0.35 -13.65
N GLN A 21 -13.50 -0.62 -12.74
CA GLN A 21 -14.67 -1.32 -12.22
C GLN A 21 -15.45 -0.43 -11.26
N ARG A 22 -16.76 -0.33 -11.44
CA ARG A 22 -17.70 0.37 -10.54
C ARG A 22 -18.43 -0.59 -9.60
N GLU A 23 -18.58 -1.81 -10.03
CA GLU A 23 -19.24 -2.89 -9.28
C GLU A 23 -18.40 -3.33 -8.08
N PRO A 24 -19.02 -3.85 -7.02
CA PRO A 24 -18.31 -4.46 -5.89
C PRO A 24 -17.37 -5.57 -6.37
N LEU A 25 -16.33 -5.83 -5.58
CA LEU A 25 -15.42 -6.94 -5.84
C LEU A 25 -16.16 -8.28 -5.82
N THR A 26 -15.89 -9.13 -6.80
CA THR A 26 -16.31 -10.53 -6.78
C THR A 26 -15.50 -11.31 -5.74
N ASP A 27 -15.99 -12.50 -5.34
CA ASP A 27 -15.24 -13.35 -4.39
C ASP A 27 -13.91 -13.81 -4.99
N GLN A 28 -13.87 -14.10 -6.29
CA GLN A 28 -12.62 -14.43 -6.98
C GLN A 28 -11.63 -13.27 -6.92
N GLN A 29 -12.06 -12.04 -7.19
CA GLN A 29 -11.20 -10.86 -7.10
C GLN A 29 -10.68 -10.62 -5.68
N ARG A 30 -11.50 -10.90 -4.65
CA ARG A 30 -11.04 -10.83 -3.25
C ARG A 30 -9.97 -11.87 -2.98
N GLN A 31 -10.15 -13.08 -3.49
CA GLN A 31 -9.18 -14.16 -3.37
C GLN A 31 -7.86 -13.79 -4.07
N ASP A 32 -7.93 -13.31 -5.32
CA ASP A 32 -6.75 -12.89 -6.09
C ASP A 32 -5.99 -11.76 -5.36
N ILE A 33 -6.73 -10.79 -4.77
CA ILE A 33 -6.12 -9.74 -3.94
C ILE A 33 -5.44 -10.34 -2.70
N HIS A 34 -6.00 -11.38 -2.12
CA HIS A 34 -5.45 -11.97 -0.90
C HIS A 34 -4.24 -12.86 -1.18
N THR A 35 -4.17 -13.49 -2.36
CA THR A 35 -3.07 -14.39 -2.73
C THR A 35 -1.89 -13.70 -3.41
N HIS A 36 -2.10 -12.50 -3.99
CA HIS A 36 -1.08 -11.83 -4.79
C HIS A 36 0.31 -11.64 -4.12
N PRO A 37 0.44 -11.47 -2.80
CA PRO A 37 1.76 -11.34 -2.19
C PRO A 37 2.58 -12.63 -2.28
N VAL A 38 1.94 -13.78 -2.11
CA VAL A 38 2.57 -15.09 -2.25
C VAL A 38 2.90 -15.37 -3.70
N GLU A 39 1.94 -15.14 -4.61
CA GLU A 39 2.14 -15.32 -6.05
C GLU A 39 3.24 -14.39 -6.58
N GLY A 40 3.32 -13.16 -6.07
CA GLY A 40 4.38 -12.21 -6.39
C GLY A 40 5.76 -12.68 -5.93
N TYR A 41 5.84 -13.23 -4.72
CA TYR A 41 7.04 -13.85 -4.19
C TYR A 41 7.51 -15.01 -5.08
N GLU A 42 6.62 -15.95 -5.41
CA GLU A 42 6.91 -17.11 -6.24
C GLU A 42 7.35 -16.70 -7.66
N LYS A 43 6.64 -15.75 -8.25
CA LYS A 43 6.96 -15.22 -9.58
C LYS A 43 8.36 -14.59 -9.63
N LEU A 44 8.71 -13.80 -8.60
CA LEU A 44 10.04 -13.19 -8.51
C LEU A 44 11.13 -14.23 -8.34
N GLN A 45 10.91 -15.30 -7.56
CA GLN A 45 11.85 -16.42 -7.45
C GLN A 45 12.05 -17.11 -8.80
N GLN A 46 10.98 -17.39 -9.53
CA GLN A 46 11.04 -18.00 -10.87
C GLN A 46 11.81 -17.12 -11.87
N LEU A 47 11.77 -15.80 -11.70
CA LEU A 47 12.53 -14.84 -12.49
C LEU A 47 13.99 -14.67 -12.03
N GLY A 48 14.45 -15.46 -11.05
CA GLY A 48 15.83 -15.49 -10.60
C GLY A 48 16.17 -14.45 -9.52
N VAL A 49 15.18 -13.81 -8.89
CA VAL A 49 15.43 -12.94 -7.74
C VAL A 49 15.85 -13.81 -6.56
N SER A 50 17.05 -13.57 -6.04
CA SER A 50 17.65 -14.33 -4.92
C SER A 50 17.79 -13.51 -3.63
N GLN A 51 17.53 -12.18 -3.67
CA GLN A 51 17.62 -11.32 -2.50
C GLN A 51 16.44 -11.59 -1.56
N ILE A 52 16.74 -12.27 -0.46
CA ILE A 52 15.72 -12.75 0.47
C ILE A 52 14.90 -11.63 1.11
N ASP A 53 15.53 -10.50 1.45
CA ASP A 53 14.84 -9.34 2.02
C ASP A 53 13.84 -8.71 1.04
N TRP A 54 14.18 -8.69 -0.25
CA TRP A 54 13.25 -8.23 -1.29
C TRP A 54 12.06 -9.18 -1.41
N LEU A 55 12.32 -10.48 -1.51
CA LEU A 55 11.28 -11.50 -1.63
C LEU A 55 10.33 -11.49 -0.41
N HIS A 56 10.90 -11.45 0.81
CA HIS A 56 10.09 -11.39 2.03
C HIS A 56 9.30 -10.09 2.14
N ALA A 57 9.88 -8.95 1.76
CA ALA A 57 9.15 -7.69 1.75
C ALA A 57 7.93 -7.74 0.81
N VAL A 58 8.07 -8.38 -0.37
CA VAL A 58 6.94 -8.58 -1.31
C VAL A 58 5.91 -9.53 -0.73
N ARG A 59 6.30 -10.65 -0.11
CA ARG A 59 5.36 -11.61 0.46
C ARG A 59 4.58 -11.03 1.64
N ASP A 60 5.25 -10.24 2.48
CA ASP A 60 4.73 -9.87 3.80
C ASP A 60 4.18 -8.43 3.87
N HIS A 61 4.08 -7.70 2.74
CA HIS A 61 3.69 -6.29 2.75
C HIS A 61 2.22 -6.02 3.15
N HIS A 62 1.42 -7.04 3.37
CA HIS A 62 0.09 -6.92 3.96
C HIS A 62 -0.01 -7.49 5.39
N GLU A 63 1.11 -7.94 5.95
CA GLU A 63 1.14 -8.34 7.36
C GLU A 63 1.01 -7.12 8.29
N THR A 64 0.54 -7.36 9.50
CA THR A 64 0.37 -6.33 10.52
C THR A 64 1.01 -6.77 11.83
N ARG A 65 1.48 -5.82 12.64
CA ARG A 65 2.03 -6.10 13.98
C ARG A 65 1.05 -6.80 14.93
N THR A 66 -0.24 -6.70 14.65
CA THR A 66 -1.30 -7.35 15.44
C THR A 66 -1.61 -8.77 14.99
N GLY A 67 -0.95 -9.27 13.94
CA GLY A 67 -1.22 -10.60 13.36
C GLY A 67 -2.56 -10.70 12.63
N ARG A 68 -3.20 -9.57 12.32
CA ARG A 68 -4.47 -9.51 11.57
C ARG A 68 -4.29 -9.27 10.08
N GLY A 69 -3.03 -9.32 9.62
CA GLY A 69 -2.68 -9.20 8.21
C GLY A 69 -2.80 -10.51 7.46
N TYR A 70 -2.30 -10.53 6.25
CA TYR A 70 -2.19 -11.69 5.39
C TYR A 70 -0.87 -11.65 4.62
N PRO A 71 -0.38 -12.73 4.05
CA PRO A 71 -1.01 -14.05 3.89
C PRO A 71 -0.88 -14.99 5.12
N ARG A 72 0.07 -14.72 6.02
CA ARG A 72 0.41 -15.64 7.13
C ARG A 72 -0.33 -15.33 8.43
N GLY A 73 -0.78 -14.09 8.61
CA GLY A 73 -1.31 -13.61 9.89
C GLY A 73 -0.25 -13.53 10.98
N GLY A 74 1.01 -13.33 10.59
CA GLY A 74 2.14 -13.19 11.51
C GLY A 74 2.31 -11.77 12.03
N ASN A 75 3.03 -11.63 13.16
CA ASN A 75 3.37 -10.34 13.76
C ASN A 75 4.87 -10.01 13.65
N ASP A 76 5.62 -10.79 12.89
CA ASP A 76 7.08 -10.78 12.72
C ASP A 76 7.52 -10.20 11.35
N SER A 77 6.72 -9.33 10.76
CA SER A 77 7.07 -8.68 9.49
C SER A 77 8.31 -7.79 9.62
N SER A 78 9.14 -7.77 8.58
CA SER A 78 10.32 -6.91 8.54
C SER A 78 9.94 -5.42 8.45
N GLU A 79 10.85 -4.53 8.85
CA GLU A 79 10.63 -3.08 8.66
C GLU A 79 10.37 -2.70 7.21
N GLN A 80 11.02 -3.39 6.26
CA GLN A 80 10.81 -3.19 4.83
C GLN A 80 9.37 -3.53 4.42
N ALA A 81 8.83 -4.66 4.88
CA ALA A 81 7.45 -5.06 4.62
C ALA A 81 6.46 -4.08 5.25
N GLU A 82 6.71 -3.66 6.49
CA GLU A 82 5.88 -2.66 7.18
C GLU A 82 5.88 -1.30 6.46
N LEU A 83 7.04 -0.84 5.99
CA LEU A 83 7.14 0.40 5.22
C LEU A 83 6.40 0.29 3.88
N LEU A 84 6.51 -0.85 3.19
CA LEU A 84 5.77 -1.11 1.96
C LEU A 84 4.25 -1.09 2.21
N ARG A 85 3.78 -1.72 3.28
CA ARG A 85 2.38 -1.70 3.67
C ARG A 85 1.86 -0.28 3.87
N LEU A 86 2.60 0.54 4.61
CA LEU A 86 2.23 1.93 4.86
C LEU A 86 2.16 2.74 3.56
N ALA A 87 3.16 2.56 2.68
CA ALA A 87 3.22 3.22 1.39
C ALA A 87 2.06 2.77 0.47
N ASP A 88 1.78 1.47 0.40
CA ASP A 88 0.67 0.93 -0.40
C ASP A 88 -0.67 1.47 0.07
N VAL A 89 -0.94 1.43 1.38
CA VAL A 89 -2.18 1.98 1.97
C VAL A 89 -2.32 3.48 1.66
N TYR A 90 -1.24 4.25 1.79
CA TYR A 90 -1.26 5.67 1.44
C TYR A 90 -1.55 5.89 -0.03
N CYS A 91 -0.80 5.23 -0.93
CA CYS A 91 -0.99 5.32 -2.38
C CYS A 91 -2.41 4.90 -2.80
N ALA A 92 -2.94 3.82 -2.20
CA ALA A 92 -4.30 3.38 -2.45
C ALA A 92 -5.35 4.44 -2.04
N LYS A 93 -5.13 5.19 -0.94
CA LYS A 93 -6.03 6.26 -0.48
C LYS A 93 -6.01 7.47 -1.42
N VAL A 94 -4.84 7.92 -1.86
CA VAL A 94 -4.69 9.11 -2.71
C VAL A 94 -4.98 8.81 -4.20
N SER A 95 -5.01 7.55 -4.60
CA SER A 95 -5.32 7.15 -5.97
C SER A 95 -6.82 7.18 -6.22
N ARG A 96 -7.21 7.76 -7.39
CA ARG A 96 -8.59 7.73 -7.87
C ARG A 96 -8.94 6.33 -8.38
N ARG A 97 -10.15 5.86 -8.06
CA ARG A 97 -10.73 4.63 -8.63
C ARG A 97 -12.12 4.93 -9.16
N ALA A 98 -12.65 4.12 -10.07
CA ALA A 98 -13.96 4.36 -10.67
C ALA A 98 -15.10 4.42 -9.64
N TYR A 99 -15.01 3.63 -8.56
CA TYR A 99 -16.00 3.56 -7.47
C TYR A 99 -15.72 4.52 -6.32
N ARG A 100 -14.55 5.21 -6.28
CA ARG A 100 -14.15 6.06 -5.16
C ARG A 100 -13.30 7.24 -5.62
N ARG A 101 -13.61 8.43 -5.13
CA ARG A 101 -12.74 9.61 -5.29
C ARG A 101 -11.44 9.42 -4.52
N ALA A 102 -10.37 10.03 -5.01
CA ALA A 102 -9.11 10.14 -4.25
C ALA A 102 -9.35 10.88 -2.94
N VAL A 103 -8.73 10.40 -1.87
CA VAL A 103 -8.69 11.12 -0.58
C VAL A 103 -7.61 12.20 -0.70
N PRO A 104 -7.87 13.43 -0.28
CA PRO A 104 -6.84 14.48 -0.23
C PRO A 104 -5.60 14.01 0.56
N PRO A 105 -4.38 14.34 0.11
CA PRO A 105 -3.15 13.82 0.71
C PRO A 105 -3.02 14.06 2.21
N ASN A 106 -3.37 15.25 2.68
CA ASN A 106 -3.35 15.61 4.11
C ASN A 106 -4.31 14.73 4.93
N LYS A 107 -5.51 14.47 4.40
CA LYS A 107 -6.48 13.59 5.04
C LYS A 107 -6.02 12.14 5.02
N ALA A 108 -5.47 11.66 3.89
CA ALA A 108 -4.91 10.31 3.77
C ALA A 108 -3.77 10.08 4.77
N ALA A 109 -2.89 11.06 4.95
CA ALA A 109 -1.81 11.01 5.95
C ALA A 109 -2.36 10.93 7.39
N GLY A 110 -3.36 11.75 7.71
CA GLY A 110 -4.02 11.73 9.03
C GLY A 110 -4.70 10.38 9.32
N GLU A 111 -5.45 9.84 8.35
CA GLU A 111 -6.08 8.52 8.47
C GLU A 111 -5.03 7.41 8.63
N LEU A 112 -3.96 7.44 7.82
CA LEU A 112 -2.87 6.47 7.94
C LEU A 112 -2.23 6.49 9.32
N PHE A 113 -2.00 7.69 9.87
CA PHE A 113 -1.43 7.83 11.21
C PHE A 113 -2.35 7.26 12.29
N MET A 114 -3.64 7.57 12.25
CA MET A 114 -4.62 7.08 13.21
C MET A 114 -4.79 5.56 13.13
N ASP A 115 -4.90 5.01 11.91
CA ASP A 115 -4.98 3.56 11.68
C ASP A 115 -3.73 2.86 12.25
N ASN A 116 -2.55 3.45 12.04
CA ASN A 116 -1.29 2.93 12.55
C ASN A 116 -1.27 2.92 14.09
N VAL A 117 -1.71 3.99 14.76
CA VAL A 117 -1.79 4.04 16.24
C VAL A 117 -2.69 2.92 16.77
N GLN A 118 -3.85 2.69 16.14
CA GLN A 118 -4.78 1.62 16.53
C GLN A 118 -4.20 0.21 16.31
N GLN A 119 -3.24 0.07 15.41
CA GLN A 119 -2.56 -1.21 15.10
C GLN A 119 -1.26 -1.42 15.89
N GLY A 120 -1.07 -0.74 17.00
CA GLY A 120 0.08 -0.91 17.88
C GLY A 120 1.22 0.10 17.68
N GLY A 121 1.02 1.11 16.83
CA GLY A 121 1.93 2.25 16.68
C GLY A 121 3.29 1.90 16.08
N ASN A 122 3.45 2.04 14.77
CA ASN A 122 4.75 1.88 14.11
C ASN A 122 5.37 3.26 13.87
N PRO A 123 6.58 3.56 14.36
CA PRO A 123 7.25 4.84 14.14
C PRO A 123 7.50 5.15 12.65
N LEU A 124 7.59 4.12 11.79
CA LEU A 124 7.75 4.29 10.34
C LEU A 124 6.60 5.08 9.70
N ALA A 125 5.40 5.04 10.27
CA ALA A 125 4.28 5.85 9.76
C ALA A 125 4.56 7.34 9.90
N ALA A 126 5.11 7.78 11.03
CA ALA A 126 5.49 9.18 11.23
C ALA A 126 6.64 9.60 10.29
N VAL A 127 7.61 8.71 10.11
CA VAL A 127 8.72 8.93 9.16
C VAL A 127 8.18 9.07 7.74
N LEU A 128 7.36 8.13 7.28
CA LEU A 128 6.77 8.18 5.94
C LEU A 128 5.99 9.48 5.71
N ILE A 129 5.12 9.86 6.65
CA ILE A 129 4.32 11.08 6.55
C ILE A 129 5.20 12.32 6.52
N LYS A 130 6.28 12.35 7.31
CA LYS A 130 7.24 13.45 7.31
C LYS A 130 7.97 13.59 5.97
N GLU A 131 8.40 12.47 5.39
CA GLU A 131 9.14 12.45 4.11
C GLU A 131 8.24 12.75 2.90
N VAL A 132 7.01 12.22 2.89
CA VAL A 132 6.03 12.50 1.82
C VAL A 132 5.50 13.93 1.93
N GLY A 133 5.38 14.45 3.13
CA GLY A 133 4.78 15.76 3.42
C GLY A 133 3.24 15.72 3.44
N ILE A 134 2.66 16.75 4.05
CA ILE A 134 1.20 16.91 4.12
C ILE A 134 0.62 17.28 2.73
N TYR A 135 1.40 17.97 1.95
CA TYR A 135 1.13 18.36 0.56
C TYR A 135 2.26 17.85 -0.34
N PRO A 136 2.23 16.61 -0.78
CA PRO A 136 3.28 16.06 -1.62
C PRO A 136 3.35 16.78 -2.98
N PRO A 137 4.49 16.72 -3.68
CA PRO A 137 4.64 17.27 -5.01
C PRO A 137 3.50 16.87 -5.96
N GLY A 138 2.93 17.83 -6.68
CA GLY A 138 1.75 17.65 -7.52
C GLY A 138 0.41 17.83 -6.79
N SER A 139 0.41 18.19 -5.51
CA SER A 139 -0.80 18.61 -4.80
C SER A 139 -1.17 20.04 -5.22
N PHE A 140 -2.47 20.26 -5.45
CA PHE A 140 -3.03 21.60 -5.62
C PHE A 140 -3.63 22.08 -4.31
N VAL A 141 -3.29 23.28 -3.89
CA VAL A 141 -3.81 23.91 -2.67
C VAL A 141 -4.42 25.26 -3.00
N GLN A 142 -5.53 25.60 -2.36
CA GLN A 142 -6.09 26.95 -2.42
C GLN A 142 -5.49 27.78 -1.30
N LEU A 143 -4.86 28.86 -1.67
CA LEU A 143 -4.29 29.82 -0.73
C LEU A 143 -5.39 30.66 -0.10
N GLY A 144 -5.08 31.29 1.04
CA GLY A 144 -5.99 32.23 1.69
C GLY A 144 -6.36 33.45 0.84
N SER A 145 -5.56 33.77 -0.20
CA SER A 145 -5.85 34.74 -1.25
C SER A 145 -6.92 34.28 -2.26
N GLY A 146 -7.27 32.99 -2.26
CA GLY A 146 -8.16 32.37 -3.25
C GLY A 146 -7.45 31.81 -4.48
N GLU A 147 -6.15 32.03 -4.62
CA GLU A 147 -5.33 31.48 -5.70
C GLU A 147 -5.09 29.98 -5.49
N VAL A 148 -4.90 29.24 -6.61
CA VAL A 148 -4.53 27.83 -6.60
C VAL A 148 -3.04 27.72 -6.94
N ALA A 149 -2.29 27.04 -6.09
CA ALA A 149 -0.86 26.79 -6.27
C ALA A 149 -0.57 25.27 -6.26
#